data_d7df30e3e517d848c7d3bea12ce0df76
#
_entry.id   d7df30e3e517d848c7d3bea12ce0df76
#
_cell.length_a   1.000
_cell.length_b   1.000
_cell.length_c   1.000
_cell.angle_alpha   90.00
_cell.angle_beta   90.00
_cell.angle_gamma   90.00
#
_symmetry.space_group_name_H-M   'P 1'
#
loop_
_entity.id
_entity.type
_entity.pdbx_description
1 polymer ?
#
loop_
_entity_poly.entity_id
_entity_poly.type
_entity_poly.pdbx_seq_one_letter_code
_entity_poly.pdbx_strand_id
1 'polypeptide(L)'
;EKEKFPRYHVGESLMPFCYFPLEKLGLIDNLMESANPRKYCVQFVREDGFLSQPFYFFQHFDHPSSTTWQVWRSEFDQMIMNKARENGAQVMEETKAKTLLKSSENKVEGIKVVSKDLGELELRAPIVVDASGRDCFAAHKEKWKVRDPELNKIALWTYYKNAKRDPGLDEGATTVAYLPDKGWFW
;
A
#
# COMPACT_ATOMS: atom_id res chain seq x y z
N GLU A 1 11.34 1.02 -10.06
CA GLU A 1 10.29 0.00 -9.97
C GLU A 1 10.58 -1.14 -10.93
N LYS A 2 10.46 -2.39 -10.46
CA LYS A 2 10.74 -3.59 -11.27
C LYS A 2 9.65 -3.93 -12.27
N GLU A 3 8.43 -3.47 -12.02
CA GLU A 3 7.25 -3.70 -12.84
C GLU A 3 6.88 -2.44 -13.62
N LYS A 4 6.00 -2.56 -14.59
CA LYS A 4 5.41 -1.45 -15.32
C LYS A 4 4.02 -1.15 -14.77
N PHE A 5 3.69 0.13 -14.59
CA PHE A 5 2.35 0.56 -14.19
C PHE A 5 1.39 0.65 -15.41
N PRO A 6 0.06 0.43 -15.18
CA PRO A 6 -0.55 0.00 -13.93
C PRO A 6 -0.22 -1.46 -13.60
N ARG A 7 0.03 -1.77 -12.33
CA ARG A 7 0.33 -3.13 -11.89
C ARG A 7 -0.58 -3.55 -10.75
N TYR A 8 -0.78 -4.86 -10.64
CA TYR A 8 -1.55 -5.45 -9.56
C TYR A 8 -0.80 -5.34 -8.22
N HIS A 9 -1.55 -5.01 -7.16
CA HIS A 9 -1.07 -5.08 -5.79
C HIS A 9 -2.25 -5.29 -4.83
N VAL A 10 -2.04 -5.96 -3.70
CA VAL A 10 -3.03 -6.11 -2.62
C VAL A 10 -2.89 -4.99 -1.60
N GLY A 11 -3.99 -4.67 -0.89
CA GLY A 11 -4.07 -3.64 0.13
C GLY A 11 -4.83 -2.42 -0.36
N GLU A 12 -6.14 -2.60 -0.57
CA GLU A 12 -7.02 -1.62 -1.21
C GLU A 12 -7.74 -0.71 -0.21
N SER A 13 -7.79 -1.10 1.06
CA SER A 13 -8.53 -0.38 2.08
C SER A 13 -7.65 0.66 2.76
N LEU A 14 -7.85 1.93 2.45
CA LEU A 14 -7.10 3.02 3.08
C LEU A 14 -7.62 3.28 4.50
N MET A 15 -6.70 3.69 5.37
CA MET A 15 -7.04 4.16 6.73
C MET A 15 -7.28 5.66 6.71
N PRO A 16 -8.12 6.22 7.62
CA PRO A 16 -8.34 7.66 7.74
C PRO A 16 -7.05 8.49 7.80
N PHE A 17 -6.03 8.02 8.50
CA PHE A 17 -4.75 8.72 8.60
C PHE A 17 -4.03 8.91 7.27
N CYS A 18 -4.33 8.10 6.25
CA CYS A 18 -3.76 8.28 4.90
C CYS A 18 -4.17 9.63 4.26
N TYR A 19 -5.21 10.27 4.75
CA TYR A 19 -5.65 11.60 4.29
C TYR A 19 -4.50 12.61 4.34
N PHE A 20 -3.80 12.72 5.45
CA PHE A 20 -2.77 13.76 5.64
C PHE A 20 -1.59 13.66 4.67
N PRO A 21 -0.96 12.51 4.45
CA PRO A 21 0.07 12.40 3.42
C PRO A 21 -0.48 12.63 2.01
N LEU A 22 -1.72 12.21 1.72
CA LEU A 22 -2.35 12.41 0.41
C LEU A 22 -2.70 13.88 0.17
N GLU A 23 -3.18 14.59 1.19
CA GLU A 23 -3.40 16.04 1.14
C GLU A 23 -2.11 16.79 0.87
N LYS A 24 -1.04 16.44 1.59
CA LYS A 24 0.29 17.03 1.40
C LYS A 24 0.85 16.79 -0.01
N LEU A 25 0.47 15.68 -0.65
CA LEU A 25 0.83 15.36 -2.03
C LEU A 25 -0.11 16.02 -3.06
N GLY A 26 -1.21 16.65 -2.63
CA GLY A 26 -2.22 17.23 -3.51
C GLY A 26 -3.02 16.17 -4.27
N LEU A 27 -3.36 15.05 -3.62
CA LEU A 27 -4.06 13.92 -4.24
C LEU A 27 -5.49 13.72 -3.74
N ILE A 28 -5.95 14.55 -2.79
CA ILE A 28 -7.30 14.40 -2.22
C ILE A 28 -8.37 14.66 -3.28
N ASP A 29 -8.23 15.70 -4.08
CA ASP A 29 -9.21 16.03 -5.13
C ASP A 29 -9.30 14.90 -6.17
N ASN A 30 -8.19 14.31 -6.56
CA ASN A 30 -8.18 13.15 -7.45
C ASN A 30 -8.97 11.96 -6.88
N LEU A 31 -8.85 11.71 -5.57
CA LEU A 31 -9.62 10.67 -4.90
C LEU A 31 -11.10 11.03 -4.76
N MET A 32 -11.40 12.30 -4.50
CA MET A 32 -12.79 12.79 -4.41
C MET A 32 -13.55 12.66 -5.72
N GLU A 33 -12.87 12.83 -6.84
CA GLU A 33 -13.41 12.71 -8.20
C GLU A 33 -13.36 11.29 -8.75
N SER A 34 -12.64 10.39 -8.09
CA SER A 34 -12.48 8.99 -8.55
C SER A 34 -13.75 8.17 -8.36
N ALA A 35 -13.85 7.07 -9.11
CA ALA A 35 -14.90 6.05 -8.94
C ALA A 35 -14.64 5.10 -7.74
N ASN A 36 -13.61 5.36 -6.95
CA ASN A 36 -13.30 4.52 -5.80
C ASN A 36 -14.37 4.66 -4.71
N PRO A 37 -14.94 3.56 -4.19
CA PRO A 37 -15.91 3.62 -3.12
C PRO A 37 -15.36 4.36 -1.89
N ARG A 38 -16.15 5.28 -1.35
CA ARG A 38 -15.82 5.96 -0.09
C ARG A 38 -16.03 5.02 1.08
N LYS A 39 -15.11 5.05 2.00
CA LYS A 39 -15.15 4.25 3.22
C LYS A 39 -15.30 5.17 4.44
N TYR A 40 -16.37 4.94 5.19
CA TYR A 40 -16.71 5.74 6.37
C TYR A 40 -16.58 4.95 7.67
N CYS A 41 -16.54 3.62 7.59
CA CYS A 41 -16.60 2.76 8.76
C CYS A 41 -15.87 1.43 8.61
N VAL A 42 -15.80 0.73 9.72
CA VAL A 42 -15.50 -0.69 9.80
C VAL A 42 -16.58 -1.41 10.62
N GLN A 43 -16.77 -2.69 10.34
CA GLN A 43 -17.67 -3.57 11.08
C GLN A 43 -16.94 -4.81 11.52
N PHE A 44 -17.36 -5.40 12.63
CA PHE A 44 -16.75 -6.61 13.16
C PHE A 44 -17.79 -7.71 13.30
N VAL A 45 -17.41 -8.93 12.96
CA VAL A 45 -18.22 -10.12 13.15
C VAL A 45 -17.54 -10.99 14.20
N ARG A 46 -18.27 -11.33 15.24
CA ARG A 46 -17.82 -12.23 16.30
C ARG A 46 -17.91 -13.71 15.85
N GLU A 47 -17.29 -14.60 16.60
CA GLU A 47 -17.33 -16.05 16.32
C GLU A 47 -18.74 -16.64 16.28
N ASP A 48 -19.68 -16.08 17.06
CA ASP A 48 -21.09 -16.47 17.07
C ASP A 48 -21.91 -15.90 15.89
N GLY A 49 -21.25 -15.18 14.96
CA GLY A 49 -21.88 -14.56 13.81
C GLY A 49 -22.55 -13.20 14.10
N PHE A 50 -22.45 -12.70 15.33
CA PHE A 50 -23.00 -11.38 15.66
C PHE A 50 -22.22 -10.27 14.93
N LEU A 51 -22.94 -9.48 14.13
CA LEU A 51 -22.41 -8.30 13.45
C LEU A 51 -22.52 -7.08 14.37
N SER A 52 -21.40 -6.42 14.60
CA SER A 52 -21.38 -5.17 15.37
C SER A 52 -22.10 -4.04 14.64
N GLN A 53 -22.49 -3.02 15.39
CA GLN A 53 -22.80 -1.73 14.78
C GLN A 53 -21.57 -1.21 14.01
N PRO A 54 -21.76 -0.49 12.89
CA PRO A 54 -20.66 0.14 12.18
C PRO A 54 -19.92 1.15 13.09
N PHE A 55 -18.61 1.05 13.10
CA PHE A 55 -17.76 2.06 13.74
C PHE A 55 -17.49 3.15 12.72
N TYR A 56 -18.31 4.20 12.72
CA TYR A 56 -18.15 5.34 11.81
C TYR A 56 -17.05 6.27 12.29
N PHE A 57 -16.11 6.58 11.42
CA PHE A 57 -14.95 7.43 11.76
C PHE A 57 -15.36 8.85 12.13
N PHE A 58 -16.36 9.43 11.44
CA PHE A 58 -16.85 10.79 11.68
C PHE A 58 -17.55 10.98 13.03
N GLN A 59 -17.98 9.91 13.69
CA GLN A 59 -18.52 9.99 15.06
C GLN A 59 -17.45 10.22 16.12
N HIS A 60 -16.19 9.99 15.77
CA HIS A 60 -15.04 10.07 16.67
C HIS A 60 -14.10 11.22 16.33
N PHE A 61 -14.16 11.73 15.10
CA PHE A 61 -13.28 12.76 14.65
C PHE A 61 -13.94 13.64 13.57
N ASP A 62 -14.26 14.88 13.92
CA ASP A 62 -14.87 15.87 13.03
C ASP A 62 -13.79 16.52 12.14
N HIS A 63 -13.41 15.81 11.10
CA HIS A 63 -12.41 16.26 10.14
C HIS A 63 -12.61 15.54 8.80
N PRO A 64 -12.29 16.16 7.64
CA PRO A 64 -12.38 15.50 6.33
C PRO A 64 -11.68 14.14 6.24
N SER A 65 -10.62 13.92 7.03
CA SER A 65 -9.95 12.62 7.12
C SER A 65 -10.81 11.47 7.63
N SER A 66 -11.99 11.76 8.20
CA SER A 66 -12.98 10.74 8.58
C SER A 66 -13.63 10.06 7.38
N THR A 67 -13.38 10.56 6.16
CA THR A 67 -13.69 9.89 4.91
C THR A 67 -12.40 9.33 4.32
N THR A 68 -12.42 8.04 3.99
CA THR A 68 -11.32 7.39 3.26
C THR A 68 -11.87 6.57 2.10
N TRP A 69 -11.09 5.70 1.48
CA TRP A 69 -11.49 5.01 0.24
C TRP A 69 -11.09 3.54 0.25
N GLN A 70 -11.85 2.76 -0.51
CA GLN A 70 -11.42 1.48 -1.05
C GLN A 70 -10.86 1.76 -2.44
N VAL A 71 -9.59 1.50 -2.70
CA VAL A 71 -8.93 1.90 -3.96
C VAL A 71 -8.53 0.69 -4.81
N TRP A 72 -8.65 0.83 -6.12
CA TRP A 72 -7.96 -0.04 -7.06
C TRP A 72 -6.47 0.29 -7.05
N ARG A 73 -5.66 -0.58 -6.46
CA ARG A 73 -4.23 -0.33 -6.25
C ARG A 73 -3.46 -0.09 -7.55
N SER A 74 -3.85 -0.72 -8.65
CA SER A 74 -3.23 -0.45 -9.96
C SER A 74 -3.38 1.02 -10.38
N GLU A 75 -4.55 1.58 -10.21
CA GLU A 75 -4.85 2.98 -10.56
C GLU A 75 -4.31 3.95 -9.51
N PHE A 76 -4.50 3.64 -8.24
CA PHE A 76 -4.03 4.44 -7.11
C PHE A 76 -2.50 4.55 -7.08
N ASP A 77 -1.80 3.44 -7.24
CA ASP A 77 -0.34 3.44 -7.25
C ASP A 77 0.20 4.19 -8.47
N GLN A 78 -0.45 4.06 -9.64
CA GLN A 78 -0.11 4.83 -10.84
C GLN A 78 -0.34 6.33 -10.65
N MET A 79 -1.44 6.73 -10.01
CA MET A 79 -1.75 8.13 -9.68
C MET A 79 -0.64 8.75 -8.82
N ILE A 80 -0.21 8.05 -7.76
CA ILE A 80 0.89 8.51 -6.90
C ILE A 80 2.20 8.59 -7.69
N MET A 81 2.48 7.61 -8.54
CA MET A 81 3.69 7.59 -9.36
C MET A 81 3.71 8.74 -10.37
N ASN A 82 2.57 9.04 -11.00
CA ASN A 82 2.43 10.18 -11.91
C ASN A 82 2.66 11.51 -11.16
N LYS A 83 2.11 11.63 -9.96
CA LYS A 83 2.34 12.81 -9.11
C LYS A 83 3.82 13.00 -8.77
N ALA A 84 4.54 11.92 -8.52
CA ALA A 84 5.98 11.99 -8.31
C ALA A 84 6.71 12.50 -9.57
N ARG A 85 6.33 12.05 -10.77
CA ARG A 85 6.87 12.55 -12.05
C ARG A 85 6.59 14.02 -12.26
N GLU A 86 5.35 14.45 -12.01
CA GLU A 86 4.95 15.87 -12.09
C GLU A 86 5.78 16.76 -11.16
N ASN A 87 6.18 16.24 -10.02
CA ASN A 87 7.05 16.92 -9.05
C ASN A 87 8.55 16.75 -9.37
N GLY A 88 8.90 16.26 -10.57
CA GLY A 88 10.29 16.20 -11.06
C GLY A 88 11.06 14.94 -10.68
N ALA A 89 10.41 13.93 -10.06
CA ALA A 89 11.08 12.67 -9.79
C ALA A 89 11.30 11.87 -11.08
N GLN A 90 12.52 11.35 -11.25
CA GLN A 90 12.80 10.39 -12.32
C GLN A 90 12.31 9.00 -11.90
N VAL A 91 11.37 8.47 -12.65
CA VAL A 91 10.78 7.16 -12.41
C VAL A 91 11.22 6.20 -13.49
N MET A 92 11.98 5.19 -13.11
CA MET A 92 12.44 4.11 -13.98
C MET A 92 11.61 2.85 -13.71
N GLU A 93 10.71 2.55 -14.60
CA GLU A 93 9.92 1.31 -14.60
C GLU A 93 10.72 0.16 -15.27
N GLU A 94 10.26 -1.08 -15.10
CA GLU A 94 10.96 -2.28 -15.61
C GLU A 94 12.45 -2.29 -15.24
N THR A 95 12.78 -1.70 -14.07
CA THR A 95 14.14 -1.50 -13.60
C THR A 95 14.30 -2.13 -12.22
N LYS A 96 15.11 -3.18 -12.15
CA LYS A 96 15.28 -3.99 -10.93
C LYS A 96 16.57 -3.65 -10.21
N ALA A 97 16.49 -3.33 -8.92
CA ALA A 97 17.65 -3.19 -8.05
C ALA A 97 18.38 -4.54 -7.88
N LYS A 98 19.70 -4.54 -8.01
CA LYS A 98 20.57 -5.73 -7.93
C LYS A 98 21.44 -5.74 -6.68
N THR A 99 22.12 -4.63 -6.41
CA THR A 99 23.04 -4.56 -5.27
C THR A 99 23.19 -3.11 -4.80
N LEU A 100 23.56 -2.93 -3.54
CA LEU A 100 23.97 -1.63 -3.02
C LEU A 100 25.40 -1.32 -3.49
N LEU A 101 25.64 -0.06 -3.87
CA LEU A 101 26.98 0.45 -4.10
C LEU A 101 27.50 0.98 -2.77
N LYS A 102 28.71 0.55 -2.39
CA LYS A 102 29.31 0.91 -1.13
C LYS A 102 30.72 1.46 -1.33
N SER A 103 31.09 2.42 -0.48
CA SER A 103 32.48 2.90 -0.37
C SER A 103 33.38 1.85 0.30
N SER A 104 34.67 2.12 0.32
CA SER A 104 35.66 1.34 1.07
C SER A 104 35.38 1.29 2.58
N GLU A 105 34.66 2.29 3.10
CA GLU A 105 34.21 2.38 4.50
C GLU A 105 32.85 1.70 4.76
N ASN A 106 32.35 0.93 3.80
CA ASN A 106 31.04 0.25 3.88
C ASN A 106 29.83 1.19 3.92
N LYS A 107 29.98 2.47 3.55
CA LYS A 107 28.89 3.43 3.46
C LYS A 107 28.14 3.25 2.13
N VAL A 108 26.81 3.24 2.18
CA VAL A 108 25.99 3.17 0.96
C VAL A 108 26.06 4.49 0.21
N GLU A 109 26.39 4.42 -1.08
CA GLU A 109 26.57 5.56 -1.99
C GLU A 109 25.64 5.48 -3.21
N GLY A 110 24.82 4.44 -3.32
CA GLY A 110 23.94 4.25 -4.45
C GLY A 110 23.47 2.82 -4.60
N ILE A 111 22.94 2.53 -5.79
CA ILE A 111 22.46 1.19 -6.16
C ILE A 111 22.91 0.84 -7.58
N LYS A 112 23.17 -0.43 -7.82
CA LYS A 112 23.26 -1.01 -9.14
C LYS A 112 21.90 -1.57 -9.54
N VAL A 113 21.41 -1.20 -10.71
CA VAL A 113 20.11 -1.62 -11.25
C VAL A 113 20.27 -2.27 -12.61
N VAL A 114 19.29 -3.06 -13.02
CA VAL A 114 19.15 -3.55 -14.39
C VAL A 114 17.83 -3.05 -14.93
N SER A 115 17.91 -2.17 -15.91
CA SER A 115 16.79 -1.67 -16.68
C SER A 115 16.59 -2.55 -17.90
N LYS A 116 15.35 -2.78 -18.28
CA LYS A 116 14.99 -3.52 -19.49
C LYS A 116 15.54 -2.84 -20.77
N ASP A 117 15.44 -1.52 -20.80
CA ASP A 117 15.80 -0.76 -22.00
C ASP A 117 17.26 -0.28 -22.01
N LEU A 118 17.83 0.00 -20.83
CA LEU A 118 19.15 0.62 -20.69
C LEU A 118 20.24 -0.35 -20.20
N GLY A 119 19.88 -1.60 -19.88
CA GLY A 119 20.83 -2.57 -19.33
C GLY A 119 21.24 -2.26 -17.88
N GLU A 120 22.47 -2.59 -17.54
CA GLU A 120 23.03 -2.34 -16.21
C GLU A 120 23.44 -0.88 -16.03
N LEU A 121 23.01 -0.29 -14.90
CA LEU A 121 23.33 1.10 -14.54
C LEU A 121 23.74 1.18 -13.08
N GLU A 122 24.63 2.12 -12.78
CA GLU A 122 24.93 2.55 -11.41
C GLU A 122 24.29 3.90 -11.14
N LEU A 123 23.42 3.95 -10.16
CA LEU A 123 22.76 5.18 -9.71
C LEU A 123 23.34 5.58 -8.36
N ARG A 124 23.99 6.74 -8.30
CA ARG A 124 24.63 7.25 -7.09
C ARG A 124 23.79 8.34 -6.45
N ALA A 125 23.68 8.28 -5.14
CA ALA A 125 22.96 9.26 -4.35
C ALA A 125 23.52 9.29 -2.91
N PRO A 126 23.46 10.43 -2.23
CA PRO A 126 23.88 10.55 -0.83
C PRO A 126 22.97 9.79 0.14
N ILE A 127 21.71 9.54 -0.26
CA ILE A 127 20.72 8.78 0.52
C ILE A 127 20.06 7.77 -0.42
N VAL A 128 19.95 6.53 0.05
CA VAL A 128 19.22 5.46 -0.62
C VAL A 128 18.10 4.98 0.28
N VAL A 129 16.85 5.05 -0.21
CA VAL A 129 15.65 4.59 0.51
C VAL A 129 15.20 3.26 -0.09
N ASP A 130 15.16 2.22 0.75
CA ASP A 130 14.59 0.93 0.37
C ASP A 130 13.09 0.92 0.66
N ALA A 131 12.28 1.08 -0.38
CA ALA A 131 10.83 0.97 -0.35
C ALA A 131 10.32 -0.29 -1.06
N SER A 132 11.11 -1.37 -1.10
CA SER A 132 10.80 -2.62 -1.80
C SER A 132 9.73 -3.48 -1.11
N GLY A 133 9.16 -3.01 0.00
CA GLY A 133 8.09 -3.69 0.73
C GLY A 133 8.56 -5.03 1.28
N ARG A 134 7.79 -6.10 1.03
CA ARG A 134 8.10 -7.45 1.55
C ARG A 134 9.37 -8.07 0.97
N ASP A 135 9.84 -7.60 -0.18
CA ASP A 135 11.11 -8.05 -0.77
C ASP A 135 12.29 -7.67 0.15
N CYS A 136 12.17 -6.57 0.92
CA CYS A 136 13.18 -6.12 1.88
C CYS A 136 14.59 -6.15 1.26
N PHE A 137 14.74 -5.52 0.08
CA PHE A 137 15.93 -5.65 -0.76
C PHE A 137 17.23 -5.40 0.01
N ALA A 138 17.35 -4.24 0.66
CA ALA A 138 18.56 -3.89 1.42
C ALA A 138 18.73 -4.79 2.65
N ALA A 139 17.67 -4.99 3.43
CA ALA A 139 17.72 -5.83 4.64
C ALA A 139 18.08 -7.28 4.32
N HIS A 140 17.64 -7.80 3.15
CA HIS A 140 18.03 -9.15 2.71
C HIS A 140 19.50 -9.20 2.32
N LYS A 141 19.99 -8.23 1.56
CA LYS A 141 21.41 -8.14 1.14
C LYS A 141 22.36 -7.98 2.33
N GLU A 142 21.95 -7.18 3.29
CA GLU A 142 22.74 -6.90 4.50
C GLU A 142 22.54 -7.97 5.60
N LYS A 143 21.73 -8.99 5.38
CA LYS A 143 21.39 -10.05 6.36
C LYS A 143 20.76 -9.50 7.64
N TRP A 144 20.03 -8.40 7.56
CA TRP A 144 19.30 -7.80 8.70
C TRP A 144 17.92 -8.43 8.91
N LYS A 145 17.42 -9.16 7.88
CA LYS A 145 16.11 -9.78 7.95
C LYS A 145 16.16 -10.99 8.88
N VAL A 146 15.45 -10.91 9.99
CA VAL A 146 15.28 -12.00 10.96
C VAL A 146 13.86 -12.54 10.85
N ARG A 147 13.70 -13.86 10.83
CA ARG A 147 12.39 -14.51 10.85
C ARG A 147 11.88 -14.55 12.29
N ASP A 148 10.67 -14.03 12.49
CA ASP A 148 9.94 -14.22 13.75
C ASP A 148 9.11 -15.51 13.64
N PRO A 149 9.38 -16.52 14.48
CA PRO A 149 8.66 -17.79 14.44
C PRO A 149 7.19 -17.68 14.85
N GLU A 150 6.83 -16.67 15.64
CA GLU A 150 5.46 -16.45 16.10
C GLU A 150 4.60 -15.68 15.07
N LEU A 151 5.23 -14.96 14.14
CA LEU A 151 4.57 -14.20 13.07
C LEU A 151 4.55 -14.95 11.73
N ASN A 152 4.28 -16.24 11.76
CA ASN A 152 4.20 -17.07 10.56
C ASN A 152 2.77 -17.15 10.04
N LYS A 153 2.26 -16.03 9.52
CA LYS A 153 0.90 -15.90 8.96
C LYS A 153 0.95 -15.72 7.46
N ILE A 154 -0.09 -16.21 6.78
CA ILE A 154 -0.33 -16.00 5.36
C ILE A 154 -1.71 -15.39 5.16
N ALA A 155 -1.87 -14.65 4.08
CA ALA A 155 -3.16 -14.17 3.60
C ALA A 155 -3.50 -14.89 2.29
N LEU A 156 -4.70 -15.45 2.23
CA LEU A 156 -5.33 -15.92 1.00
C LEU A 156 -6.38 -14.90 0.61
N TRP A 157 -6.44 -14.54 -0.66
CA TRP A 157 -7.33 -13.50 -1.13
C TRP A 157 -7.87 -13.82 -2.52
N THR A 158 -9.04 -13.28 -2.83
CA THR A 158 -9.66 -13.34 -4.15
C THR A 158 -10.63 -12.18 -4.33
N TYR A 159 -11.10 -11.98 -5.55
CA TYR A 159 -12.15 -11.02 -5.88
C TYR A 159 -13.44 -11.72 -6.27
N TYR A 160 -14.55 -11.10 -5.91
CA TYR A 160 -15.89 -11.58 -6.29
C TYR A 160 -16.58 -10.52 -7.14
N LYS A 161 -17.19 -10.95 -8.24
CA LYS A 161 -18.12 -10.12 -9.00
C LYS A 161 -19.52 -10.26 -8.40
N ASN A 162 -20.29 -9.17 -8.43
CA ASN A 162 -21.69 -9.14 -7.97
C ASN A 162 -21.85 -9.55 -6.49
N ALA A 163 -20.84 -9.38 -5.68
CA ALA A 163 -20.97 -9.53 -4.24
C ALA A 163 -21.98 -8.50 -3.70
N LYS A 164 -22.79 -8.92 -2.72
CA LYS A 164 -23.69 -8.00 -2.02
C LYS A 164 -22.88 -6.90 -1.34
N ARG A 165 -23.32 -5.67 -1.51
CA ARG A 165 -22.83 -4.51 -0.75
C ARG A 165 -23.98 -3.93 0.07
N ASP A 166 -23.68 -3.40 1.22
CA ASP A 166 -24.64 -2.65 2.00
C ASP A 166 -24.86 -1.27 1.35
N PRO A 167 -26.07 -0.70 1.47
CA PRO A 167 -26.40 0.58 0.85
C PRO A 167 -25.84 1.78 1.63
N GLY A 168 -25.72 2.91 0.94
CA GLY A 168 -25.41 4.20 1.56
C GLY A 168 -24.00 4.29 2.14
N LEU A 169 -23.86 4.74 3.37
CA LEU A 169 -22.56 4.94 4.01
C LEU A 169 -21.78 3.64 4.25
N ASP A 170 -22.45 2.52 4.23
CA ASP A 170 -21.84 1.21 4.50
C ASP A 170 -21.33 0.52 3.22
N GLU A 171 -21.59 1.08 2.03
CA GLU A 171 -21.18 0.48 0.76
C GLU A 171 -19.67 0.17 0.69
N GLY A 172 -18.85 1.07 1.19
CA GLY A 172 -17.39 0.92 1.24
C GLY A 172 -16.84 0.40 2.57
N ALA A 173 -17.72 -0.08 3.47
CA ALA A 173 -17.30 -0.61 4.76
C ALA A 173 -16.33 -1.78 4.62
N THR A 174 -15.41 -1.88 5.57
CA THR A 174 -14.60 -3.08 5.75
C THR A 174 -15.22 -3.94 6.83
N THR A 175 -15.52 -5.20 6.51
CA THR A 175 -15.97 -6.17 7.50
C THR A 175 -14.83 -7.08 7.90
N VAL A 176 -14.59 -7.21 9.20
CA VAL A 176 -13.57 -8.09 9.77
C VAL A 176 -14.27 -9.14 10.61
N ALA A 177 -14.19 -10.40 10.21
CA ALA A 177 -14.76 -11.51 10.95
C ALA A 177 -13.67 -12.28 11.71
N TYR A 178 -13.94 -12.57 12.97
CA TYR A 178 -13.07 -13.36 13.81
C TYR A 178 -13.13 -14.84 13.41
N LEU A 179 -11.99 -15.51 13.44
CA LEU A 179 -11.89 -16.96 13.28
C LEU A 179 -11.37 -17.59 14.58
N PRO A 180 -11.88 -18.78 14.96
CA PRO A 180 -11.56 -19.42 16.25
C PRO A 180 -10.05 -19.58 16.49
N ASP A 181 -9.28 -19.96 15.50
CA ASP A 181 -7.86 -20.32 15.60
C ASP A 181 -6.90 -19.16 15.31
N LYS A 182 -7.12 -18.00 15.94
CA LYS A 182 -6.23 -16.81 15.84
C LYS A 182 -6.07 -16.24 14.41
N GLY A 183 -7.10 -16.37 13.60
CA GLY A 183 -7.18 -15.75 12.28
C GLY A 183 -8.28 -14.73 12.19
N TRP A 184 -8.42 -14.14 11.02
CA TRP A 184 -9.57 -13.31 10.69
C TRP A 184 -9.86 -13.40 9.20
N PHE A 185 -11.11 -13.18 8.86
CA PHE A 185 -11.58 -12.97 7.51
C PHE A 185 -11.78 -11.48 7.32
N TRP A 186 -11.28 -10.98 6.22
CA TRP A 186 -11.37 -9.57 5.86
C TRP A 186 -12.18 -9.42 4.58
#